data_250d65c915892b0380d2b66b536f867a
#
_entry.id   250d65c915892b0380d2b66b536f867a
#
_cell.length_a   1.000
_cell.length_b   1.000
_cell.length_c   1.000
_cell.angle_alpha   90.00
_cell.angle_beta   90.00
_cell.angle_gamma   90.00
#
_symmetry.space_group_name_H-M   'P 1'
#
loop_
_entity.id
_entity.type
_entity.pdbx_description
1 polymer ?
#
loop_
_entity_poly.entity_id
_entity_poly.type
_entity_poly.pdbx_seq_one_letter_code
_entity_poly.pdbx_strand_id
1 'polypeptide(L)'
;MAQTKSKAMLILYIVCFSAFFASLSQNIYSPIIPIIKESFHVSVTLVNLSVSVFMIVTAIMQIILGAIIDFKGARYVLLAGILATAAASFGCAVTTDFTLFLIFRIVQAAGSAALPLIAATTIGQLFTGSDRGNAMGTYQMLLSAAPAIAPVLGGFLGGAFGHEGIFWMLTAISVILLATNSIFFPKDSHSAPKQDAKSGSLLTHYKSIFTNRAGNVILTLSFFLFFIYFAVIVYLPILLTEHYHMDVQIAGLLYLPLALSTIAGTFLFKNIQAKLPLSTLFVYSNAIAAVSIILFAFTHSVSIILMALTLALFGVSMGVIPPLYSTMITNEFEHNRGSAIGIFNFVRYTGMAAGPMISAYLLTRMPSVMSFGLLGIAFAILSFCLLPYMHQAKHDIKQEKHPM
;
A
#
# COMPACT_ATOMS: atom_id res chain seq x y z
N MET A 1 29.37 -20.68 -10.72
CA MET A 1 28.05 -20.20 -11.19
C MET A 1 26.87 -20.69 -10.34
N ALA A 2 26.71 -21.97 -10.02
CA ALA A 2 25.58 -22.47 -9.21
C ALA A 2 25.52 -21.90 -7.78
N GLN A 3 26.65 -21.79 -7.07
CA GLN A 3 26.70 -21.20 -5.73
C GLN A 3 26.33 -19.70 -5.70
N THR A 4 26.67 -18.94 -6.75
CA THR A 4 26.35 -17.51 -6.86
C THR A 4 24.83 -17.32 -7.08
N LYS A 5 24.21 -18.20 -7.90
CA LYS A 5 22.77 -18.18 -8.17
C LYS A 5 21.96 -18.57 -6.92
N SER A 6 22.41 -19.58 -6.16
CA SER A 6 21.77 -19.98 -4.91
C SER A 6 21.81 -18.86 -3.86
N LYS A 7 22.94 -18.15 -3.73
CA LYS A 7 23.07 -16.99 -2.80
C LYS A 7 22.17 -15.84 -3.21
N ALA A 8 22.06 -15.53 -4.52
CA ALA A 8 21.18 -14.48 -5.02
C ALA A 8 19.68 -14.79 -4.75
N MET A 9 19.28 -16.07 -4.90
CA MET A 9 17.92 -16.51 -4.58
C MET A 9 17.63 -16.42 -3.07
N LEU A 10 18.57 -16.75 -2.21
CA LEU A 10 18.41 -16.58 -0.76
C LEU A 10 18.19 -15.12 -0.39
N ILE A 11 19.01 -14.20 -0.93
CA ILE A 11 18.86 -12.77 -0.72
C ILE A 11 17.50 -12.29 -1.22
N LEU A 12 17.06 -12.74 -2.41
CA LEU A 12 15.73 -12.44 -2.95
C LEU A 12 14.62 -12.75 -1.94
N TYR A 13 14.59 -13.97 -1.41
CA TYR A 13 13.54 -14.35 -0.46
C TYR A 13 13.61 -13.56 0.85
N ILE A 14 14.80 -13.26 1.35
CA ILE A 14 14.97 -12.47 2.57
C ILE A 14 14.45 -11.04 2.37
N VAL A 15 14.80 -10.36 1.28
CA VAL A 15 14.33 -8.99 1.03
C VAL A 15 12.85 -8.95 0.68
N CYS A 16 12.33 -9.95 -0.03
CA CYS A 16 10.90 -10.07 -0.32
C CYS A 16 10.09 -10.29 0.97
N PHE A 17 10.58 -11.15 1.88
CA PHE A 17 9.93 -11.36 3.17
C PHE A 17 10.02 -10.12 4.07
N SER A 18 11.12 -9.38 4.03
CA SER A 18 11.23 -8.09 4.71
C SER A 18 10.20 -7.09 4.20
N ALA A 19 10.01 -7.00 2.88
CA ALA A 19 8.99 -6.13 2.29
C ALA A 19 7.55 -6.58 2.60
N PHE A 20 7.30 -7.90 2.56
CA PHE A 20 6.05 -8.50 3.03
C PHE A 20 5.74 -8.11 4.47
N PHE A 21 6.73 -8.23 5.37
CA PHE A 21 6.60 -7.86 6.77
C PHE A 21 6.27 -6.36 6.97
N ALA A 22 6.89 -5.47 6.20
CA ALA A 22 6.55 -4.05 6.24
C ALA A 22 5.08 -3.80 5.87
N SER A 23 4.61 -4.45 4.80
CA SER A 23 3.21 -4.37 4.36
C SER A 23 2.25 -5.05 5.36
N LEU A 24 2.66 -6.16 5.98
CA LEU A 24 1.91 -6.81 7.05
C LEU A 24 1.76 -5.88 8.25
N SER A 25 2.85 -5.29 8.74
CA SER A 25 2.88 -4.35 9.89
C SER A 25 1.99 -3.13 9.66
N GLN A 26 1.87 -2.68 8.42
CA GLN A 26 1.00 -1.59 8.00
C GLN A 26 -0.48 -1.94 8.09
N ASN A 27 -0.86 -3.16 7.69
CA ASN A 27 -2.26 -3.56 7.49
C ASN A 27 -2.85 -4.38 8.65
N ILE A 28 -2.03 -4.94 9.54
CA ILE A 28 -2.47 -5.78 10.67
C ILE A 28 -3.27 -5.01 11.73
N TYR A 29 -3.11 -3.70 11.73
CA TYR A 29 -3.69 -2.79 12.71
C TYR A 29 -5.21 -2.59 12.53
N SER A 30 -5.72 -2.67 11.30
CA SER A 30 -7.10 -2.30 10.99
C SER A 30 -8.16 -3.02 11.83
N PRO A 31 -8.15 -4.35 12.00
CA PRO A 31 -9.20 -5.05 12.74
C PRO A 31 -9.17 -4.81 14.25
N ILE A 32 -8.05 -4.31 14.79
CA ILE A 32 -7.88 -4.06 16.23
C ILE A 32 -8.15 -2.62 16.65
N ILE A 33 -8.66 -1.78 15.76
CA ILE A 33 -9.06 -0.39 16.09
C ILE A 33 -9.99 -0.34 17.30
N PRO A 34 -11.04 -1.19 17.41
CA PRO A 34 -11.89 -1.21 18.61
C PRO A 34 -11.13 -1.58 19.88
N ILE A 35 -10.21 -2.55 19.82
CA ILE A 35 -9.39 -2.97 20.97
C ILE A 35 -8.51 -1.82 21.45
N ILE A 36 -7.87 -1.09 20.53
CA ILE A 36 -7.01 0.04 20.88
C ILE A 36 -7.82 1.19 21.50
N LYS A 37 -9.01 1.48 20.93
CA LYS A 37 -9.95 2.46 21.49
C LYS A 37 -10.25 2.14 22.96
N GLU A 38 -10.52 0.88 23.27
CA GLU A 38 -10.85 0.43 24.64
C GLU A 38 -9.62 0.41 25.54
N SER A 39 -8.50 -0.14 25.08
CA SER A 39 -7.26 -0.29 25.89
C SER A 39 -6.68 1.06 26.31
N PHE A 40 -6.74 2.07 25.46
CA PHE A 40 -6.21 3.41 25.74
C PHE A 40 -7.28 4.42 26.17
N HIS A 41 -8.56 4.04 26.22
CA HIS A 41 -9.69 4.94 26.55
C HIS A 41 -9.73 6.20 25.69
N VAL A 42 -9.45 6.08 24.39
CA VAL A 42 -9.40 7.21 23.45
C VAL A 42 -10.54 7.15 22.43
N SER A 43 -10.78 8.25 21.74
CA SER A 43 -11.78 8.28 20.66
C SER A 43 -11.31 7.50 19.43
N VAL A 44 -12.26 6.98 18.67
CA VAL A 44 -12.00 6.33 17.35
C VAL A 44 -11.23 7.28 16.43
N THR A 45 -11.51 8.57 16.50
CA THR A 45 -10.79 9.58 15.69
C THR A 45 -9.30 9.61 15.99
N LEU A 46 -8.90 9.51 17.27
CA LEU A 46 -7.50 9.44 17.67
C LEU A 46 -6.84 8.13 17.21
N VAL A 47 -7.55 7.01 17.31
CA VAL A 47 -7.04 5.74 16.82
C VAL A 47 -6.83 5.78 15.28
N ASN A 48 -7.79 6.35 14.55
CA ASN A 48 -7.68 6.53 13.10
C ASN A 48 -6.55 7.49 12.71
N LEU A 49 -6.27 8.50 13.56
CA LEU A 49 -5.11 9.37 13.38
C LEU A 49 -3.80 8.58 13.41
N SER A 50 -3.67 7.54 14.25
CA SER A 50 -2.47 6.70 14.30
C SER A 50 -2.26 5.91 13.00
N VAL A 51 -3.33 5.48 12.32
CA VAL A 51 -3.27 4.87 10.98
C VAL A 51 -2.79 5.88 9.94
N SER A 52 -3.40 7.06 9.94
CA SER A 52 -3.10 8.13 8.98
C SER A 52 -1.66 8.63 9.11
N VAL A 53 -1.20 8.86 10.36
CA VAL A 53 0.17 9.28 10.65
C VAL A 53 1.17 8.23 10.18
N PHE A 54 0.89 6.95 10.40
CA PHE A 54 1.74 5.88 9.88
C PHE A 54 1.92 5.97 8.35
N MET A 55 0.83 6.20 7.61
CA MET A 55 0.86 6.31 6.15
C MET A 55 1.60 7.55 5.67
N ILE A 56 1.37 8.70 6.30
CA ILE A 56 2.05 9.97 5.98
C ILE A 56 3.56 9.82 6.19
N VAL A 57 3.95 9.30 7.36
CA VAL A 57 5.36 9.08 7.68
C VAL A 57 6.00 8.12 6.69
N THR A 58 5.31 7.02 6.35
CA THR A 58 5.81 6.08 5.33
C THR A 58 6.01 6.76 3.98
N ALA A 59 5.05 7.59 3.53
CA ALA A 59 5.16 8.33 2.26
C ALA A 59 6.37 9.26 2.23
N ILE A 60 6.53 10.07 3.28
CA ILE A 60 7.65 11.02 3.41
C ILE A 60 8.98 10.28 3.47
N MET A 61 9.04 9.22 4.30
CA MET A 61 10.28 8.46 4.48
C MET A 61 10.71 7.71 3.23
N GLN A 62 9.82 7.27 2.35
CA GLN A 62 10.21 6.67 1.08
C GLN A 62 10.99 7.63 0.18
N ILE A 63 10.64 8.92 0.18
CA ILE A 63 11.38 9.94 -0.56
C ILE A 63 12.76 10.18 0.08
N ILE A 64 12.79 10.35 1.41
CA ILE A 64 14.02 10.63 2.17
C ILE A 64 14.98 9.44 2.10
N LEU A 65 14.48 8.23 2.32
CA LEU A 65 15.30 7.02 2.34
C LEU A 65 15.89 6.68 0.98
N GLY A 66 15.20 7.00 -0.12
CA GLY A 66 15.76 6.88 -1.46
C GLY A 66 17.09 7.63 -1.60
N ALA A 67 17.12 8.88 -1.16
CA ALA A 67 18.34 9.68 -1.16
C ALA A 67 19.41 9.14 -0.17
N ILE A 68 19.00 8.72 1.03
CA ILE A 68 19.93 8.19 2.05
C ILE A 68 20.60 6.90 1.58
N ILE A 69 19.89 6.03 0.87
CA ILE A 69 20.44 4.78 0.30
C ILE A 69 21.61 5.07 -0.63
N ASP A 70 21.48 6.12 -1.45
CA ASP A 70 22.55 6.52 -2.40
C ASP A 70 23.83 7.01 -1.68
N PHE A 71 23.69 7.59 -0.48
CA PHE A 71 24.81 8.11 0.31
C PHE A 71 25.41 7.11 1.27
N LYS A 72 24.58 6.36 2.01
CA LYS A 72 25.01 5.49 3.13
C LYS A 72 24.97 4.00 2.79
N GLY A 73 24.46 3.65 1.63
CA GLY A 73 24.30 2.26 1.19
C GLY A 73 23.03 1.59 1.69
N ALA A 74 22.58 0.59 0.93
CA ALA A 74 21.31 -0.10 1.16
C ALA A 74 21.32 -0.91 2.46
N ARG A 75 22.46 -1.53 2.80
CA ARG A 75 22.60 -2.36 4.02
C ARG A 75 22.41 -1.54 5.29
N TYR A 76 23.06 -0.39 5.39
CA TYR A 76 22.95 0.48 6.55
C TYR A 76 21.50 0.91 6.79
N VAL A 77 20.83 1.39 5.71
CA VAL A 77 19.45 1.86 5.78
C VAL A 77 18.49 0.72 6.14
N LEU A 78 18.71 -0.49 5.59
CA LEU A 78 17.91 -1.66 5.89
C LEU A 78 17.99 -2.05 7.36
N LEU A 79 19.22 -2.23 7.89
CA LEU A 79 19.42 -2.66 9.26
C LEU A 79 18.95 -1.62 10.28
N ALA A 80 19.21 -0.34 10.03
CA ALA A 80 18.71 0.76 10.85
C ALA A 80 17.18 0.82 10.83
N GLY A 81 16.55 0.62 9.65
CA GLY A 81 15.11 0.57 9.50
C GLY A 81 14.46 -0.59 10.25
N ILE A 82 15.04 -1.79 10.14
CA ILE A 82 14.54 -2.98 10.86
C ILE A 82 14.71 -2.79 12.37
N LEU A 83 15.85 -2.27 12.83
CA LEU A 83 16.11 -2.00 14.25
C LEU A 83 15.11 -0.97 14.81
N ALA A 84 14.87 0.12 14.08
CA ALA A 84 13.87 1.12 14.47
C ALA A 84 12.46 0.50 14.54
N THR A 85 12.10 -0.36 13.57
CA THR A 85 10.82 -1.07 13.56
C THR A 85 10.69 -2.01 14.74
N ALA A 86 11.76 -2.76 15.11
CA ALA A 86 11.78 -3.66 16.26
C ALA A 86 11.60 -2.90 17.57
N ALA A 87 12.41 -1.85 17.79
CA ALA A 87 12.34 -1.03 19.00
C ALA A 87 10.96 -0.34 19.15
N ALA A 88 10.42 0.17 18.05
CA ALA A 88 9.12 0.81 18.05
C ALA A 88 7.98 -0.18 18.27
N SER A 89 8.04 -1.38 17.68
CA SER A 89 7.04 -2.44 17.92
C SER A 89 7.07 -2.87 19.39
N PHE A 90 8.26 -3.04 19.96
CA PHE A 90 8.41 -3.31 21.40
C PHE A 90 7.78 -2.19 22.23
N GLY A 91 8.07 -0.92 21.92
CA GLY A 91 7.47 0.23 22.60
C GLY A 91 5.95 0.23 22.53
N CYS A 92 5.37 -0.08 21.36
CA CYS A 92 3.91 -0.22 21.20
C CYS A 92 3.32 -1.38 22.02
N ALA A 93 4.09 -2.46 22.26
CA ALA A 93 3.64 -3.60 23.03
C ALA A 93 3.59 -3.35 24.55
N VAL A 94 4.44 -2.46 25.07
CA VAL A 94 4.59 -2.26 26.52
C VAL A 94 4.02 -0.95 27.05
N THR A 95 3.69 0.00 26.16
CA THR A 95 3.18 1.32 26.59
C THR A 95 1.70 1.26 26.91
N THR A 96 1.31 1.98 27.97
CA THR A 96 -0.09 2.22 28.36
C THR A 96 -0.55 3.65 28.05
N ASP A 97 0.35 4.52 27.56
CA ASP A 97 0.07 5.87 27.17
C ASP A 97 -0.11 5.98 25.64
N PHE A 98 -1.24 6.55 25.20
CA PHE A 98 -1.57 6.65 23.78
C PHE A 98 -0.62 7.59 23.02
N THR A 99 -0.10 8.64 23.67
CA THR A 99 0.84 9.57 23.04
C THR A 99 2.16 8.87 22.73
N LEU A 100 2.68 8.12 23.70
CA LEU A 100 3.88 7.28 23.51
C LEU A 100 3.62 6.20 22.44
N PHE A 101 2.44 5.57 22.45
CA PHE A 101 2.04 4.63 21.42
C PHE A 101 2.09 5.27 20.02
N LEU A 102 1.55 6.48 19.87
CA LEU A 102 1.57 7.23 18.60
C LEU A 102 3.02 7.57 18.17
N ILE A 103 3.89 7.96 19.09
CA ILE A 103 5.30 8.23 18.81
C ILE A 103 5.99 6.94 18.32
N PHE A 104 5.77 5.82 18.99
CA PHE A 104 6.31 4.54 18.55
C PHE A 104 5.77 4.13 17.17
N ARG A 105 4.50 4.39 16.87
CA ARG A 105 3.91 4.16 15.54
C ARG A 105 4.59 5.00 14.46
N ILE A 106 4.95 6.25 14.74
CA ILE A 106 5.72 7.11 13.83
C ILE A 106 7.11 6.51 13.55
N VAL A 107 7.83 6.10 14.60
CA VAL A 107 9.15 5.46 14.46
C VAL A 107 9.06 4.14 13.69
N GLN A 108 8.03 3.33 13.97
CA GLN A 108 7.77 2.07 13.28
C GLN A 108 7.52 2.30 11.78
N ALA A 109 6.72 3.31 11.42
CA ALA A 109 6.45 3.68 10.04
C ALA A 109 7.73 4.12 9.31
N ALA A 110 8.53 4.97 9.96
CA ALA A 110 9.79 5.44 9.41
C ALA A 110 10.79 4.29 9.14
N GLY A 111 10.89 3.36 10.09
CA GLY A 111 11.76 2.19 9.94
C GLY A 111 11.28 1.23 8.85
N SER A 112 10.00 0.87 8.87
CA SER A 112 9.40 -0.10 7.94
C SER A 112 9.36 0.40 6.50
N ALA A 113 9.32 1.72 6.26
CA ALA A 113 9.34 2.31 4.93
C ALA A 113 10.58 1.95 4.09
N ALA A 114 11.71 1.65 4.77
CA ALA A 114 12.95 1.27 4.10
C ALA A 114 12.86 -0.11 3.40
N LEU A 115 12.12 -1.05 3.98
CA LEU A 115 12.16 -2.46 3.59
C LEU A 115 11.72 -2.72 2.14
N PRO A 116 10.53 -2.26 1.70
CA PRO A 116 10.09 -2.48 0.32
C PRO A 116 10.96 -1.72 -0.70
N LEU A 117 11.47 -0.54 -0.33
CA LEU A 117 12.34 0.24 -1.20
C LEU A 117 13.67 -0.48 -1.46
N ILE A 118 14.29 -1.00 -0.40
CA ILE A 118 15.55 -1.74 -0.50
C ILE A 118 15.35 -3.08 -1.20
N ALA A 119 14.22 -3.77 -0.96
CA ALA A 119 13.92 -5.00 -1.67
C ALA A 119 13.87 -4.77 -3.19
N ALA A 120 13.15 -3.75 -3.66
CA ALA A 120 13.04 -3.44 -5.08
C ALA A 120 14.39 -3.06 -5.70
N THR A 121 15.19 -2.23 -5.02
CA THR A 121 16.52 -1.81 -5.50
C THR A 121 17.50 -2.98 -5.54
N THR A 122 17.53 -3.81 -4.51
CA THR A 122 18.38 -5.01 -4.43
C THR A 122 18.06 -6.01 -5.53
N ILE A 123 16.77 -6.26 -5.81
CA ILE A 123 16.35 -7.12 -6.92
C ILE A 123 16.82 -6.55 -8.25
N GLY A 124 16.69 -5.23 -8.43
CA GLY A 124 17.14 -4.53 -9.62
C GLY A 124 18.66 -4.64 -9.88
N GLN A 125 19.46 -4.77 -8.81
CA GLN A 125 20.92 -4.92 -8.88
C GLN A 125 21.39 -6.36 -9.07
N LEU A 126 20.70 -7.32 -8.42
CA LEU A 126 21.11 -8.74 -8.42
C LEU A 126 20.65 -9.51 -9.64
N PHE A 127 19.57 -9.09 -10.30
CA PHE A 127 18.96 -9.82 -11.41
C PHE A 127 18.89 -8.97 -12.67
N THR A 128 19.04 -9.60 -13.83
CA THR A 128 18.99 -8.97 -15.15
C THR A 128 18.04 -9.72 -16.09
N GLY A 129 17.56 -9.08 -17.15
CA GLY A 129 16.71 -9.71 -18.17
C GLY A 129 15.44 -10.35 -17.60
N SER A 130 15.13 -11.56 -18.04
CA SER A 130 13.95 -12.34 -17.62
C SER A 130 13.98 -12.73 -16.14
N ASP A 131 15.16 -13.00 -15.57
CA ASP A 131 15.32 -13.34 -14.15
C ASP A 131 14.91 -12.17 -13.25
N ARG A 132 15.18 -10.92 -13.66
CA ARG A 132 14.70 -9.71 -12.97
C ARG A 132 13.18 -9.61 -12.98
N GLY A 133 12.55 -9.90 -14.12
CA GLY A 133 11.08 -9.92 -14.24
C GLY A 133 10.45 -10.93 -13.27
N ASN A 134 11.00 -12.14 -13.21
CA ASN A 134 10.54 -13.18 -12.30
C ASN A 134 10.73 -12.82 -10.83
N ALA A 135 11.89 -12.26 -10.47
CA ALA A 135 12.19 -11.82 -9.10
C ALA A 135 11.27 -10.68 -8.65
N MET A 136 11.03 -9.69 -9.52
CA MET A 136 10.08 -8.59 -9.26
C MET A 136 8.64 -9.11 -9.16
N GLY A 137 8.27 -10.12 -9.97
CA GLY A 137 6.98 -10.80 -9.85
C GLY A 137 6.78 -11.46 -8.49
N THR A 138 7.79 -12.15 -7.98
CA THR A 138 7.77 -12.76 -6.63
C THR A 138 7.64 -11.69 -5.55
N TYR A 139 8.39 -10.60 -5.66
CA TYR A 139 8.29 -9.45 -4.75
C TYR A 139 6.87 -8.86 -4.73
N GLN A 140 6.28 -8.58 -5.88
CA GLN A 140 4.94 -8.01 -5.97
C GLN A 140 3.86 -8.95 -5.46
N MET A 141 3.99 -10.25 -5.71
CA MET A 141 3.07 -11.27 -5.19
C MET A 141 3.06 -11.26 -3.65
N LEU A 142 4.23 -11.29 -3.01
CA LEU A 142 4.34 -11.25 -1.55
C LEU A 142 3.85 -9.91 -0.99
N LEU A 143 4.19 -8.79 -1.61
CA LEU A 143 3.73 -7.47 -1.19
C LEU A 143 2.20 -7.35 -1.25
N SER A 144 1.56 -7.92 -2.27
CA SER A 144 0.10 -7.92 -2.44
C SER A 144 -0.61 -8.93 -1.53
N ALA A 145 0.06 -9.99 -1.09
CA ALA A 145 -0.50 -10.96 -0.16
C ALA A 145 -0.62 -10.41 1.28
N ALA A 146 0.26 -9.48 1.66
CA ALA A 146 0.29 -8.95 3.02
C ALA A 146 -1.01 -8.23 3.44
N PRO A 147 -1.60 -7.31 2.66
CA PRO A 147 -2.89 -6.69 2.99
C PRO A 147 -4.04 -7.70 3.09
N ALA A 148 -3.91 -8.85 2.43
CA ALA A 148 -4.88 -9.91 2.49
C ALA A 148 -4.80 -10.71 3.80
N ILE A 149 -3.59 -11.04 4.22
CA ILE A 149 -3.32 -11.90 5.38
C ILE A 149 -3.35 -11.08 6.68
N ALA A 150 -2.86 -9.85 6.64
CA ALA A 150 -2.66 -9.02 7.82
C ALA A 150 -3.93 -8.80 8.66
N PRO A 151 -5.10 -8.43 8.10
CA PRO A 151 -6.30 -8.22 8.89
C PRO A 151 -6.81 -9.51 9.55
N VAL A 152 -6.65 -10.66 8.89
CA VAL A 152 -7.04 -11.96 9.46
C VAL A 152 -6.16 -12.30 10.67
N LEU A 153 -4.84 -12.18 10.51
CA LEU A 153 -3.89 -12.36 11.62
C LEU A 153 -4.14 -11.35 12.74
N GLY A 154 -4.39 -10.08 12.38
CA GLY A 154 -4.67 -9.01 13.34
C GLY A 154 -5.93 -9.26 14.14
N GLY A 155 -7.02 -9.69 13.49
CA GLY A 155 -8.27 -10.03 14.17
C GLY A 155 -8.10 -11.22 15.12
N PHE A 156 -7.44 -12.29 14.66
CA PHE A 156 -7.21 -13.48 15.47
C PHE A 156 -6.30 -13.20 16.67
N LEU A 157 -5.14 -12.61 16.44
CA LEU A 157 -4.18 -12.31 17.51
C LEU A 157 -4.69 -11.21 18.45
N GLY A 158 -5.33 -10.19 17.90
CA GLY A 158 -5.88 -9.10 18.69
C GLY A 158 -7.02 -9.55 19.59
N GLY A 159 -7.91 -10.42 19.10
CA GLY A 159 -8.98 -10.98 19.90
C GLY A 159 -8.50 -11.96 20.97
N ALA A 160 -7.38 -12.69 20.73
CA ALA A 160 -6.84 -13.64 21.70
C ALA A 160 -5.88 -12.98 22.72
N PHE A 161 -5.06 -12.01 22.30
CA PHE A 161 -3.93 -11.48 23.07
C PHE A 161 -3.92 -9.95 23.16
N GLY A 162 -4.99 -9.27 22.77
CA GLY A 162 -5.05 -7.82 22.73
C GLY A 162 -4.11 -7.19 21.68
N HIS A 163 -4.00 -5.87 21.71
CA HIS A 163 -3.08 -5.15 20.83
C HIS A 163 -1.60 -5.49 21.15
N GLU A 164 -1.28 -5.72 22.43
CA GLU A 164 0.07 -6.07 22.88
C GLU A 164 0.58 -7.33 22.17
N GLY A 165 -0.23 -8.39 22.06
CA GLY A 165 0.15 -9.63 21.40
C GLY A 165 0.56 -9.44 19.94
N ILE A 166 -0.11 -8.55 19.22
CA ILE A 166 0.26 -8.20 17.85
C ILE A 166 1.62 -7.53 17.81
N PHE A 167 1.86 -6.54 18.68
CA PHE A 167 3.13 -5.80 18.69
C PHE A 167 4.29 -6.65 19.21
N TRP A 168 4.04 -7.61 20.11
CA TRP A 168 5.04 -8.64 20.50
C TRP A 168 5.40 -9.52 19.30
N MET A 169 4.42 -10.00 18.52
CA MET A 169 4.71 -10.76 17.30
C MET A 169 5.52 -9.92 16.29
N LEU A 170 5.14 -8.65 16.05
CA LEU A 170 5.88 -7.76 15.16
C LEU A 170 7.31 -7.53 15.64
N THR A 171 7.54 -7.42 16.96
CA THR A 171 8.87 -7.32 17.57
C THR A 171 9.69 -8.58 17.31
N ALA A 172 9.13 -9.76 17.58
CA ALA A 172 9.82 -11.02 17.35
C ALA A 172 10.24 -11.21 15.89
N ILE A 173 9.32 -10.96 14.95
CA ILE A 173 9.63 -11.04 13.51
C ILE A 173 10.70 -10.01 13.13
N SER A 174 10.63 -8.77 13.64
CA SER A 174 11.64 -7.74 13.36
C SER A 174 13.04 -8.15 13.85
N VAL A 175 13.14 -8.79 15.02
CA VAL A 175 14.42 -9.30 15.56
C VAL A 175 14.97 -10.42 14.67
N ILE A 176 14.11 -11.36 14.22
CA ILE A 176 14.51 -12.42 13.28
C ILE A 176 14.98 -11.81 11.95
N LEU A 177 14.25 -10.80 11.43
CA LEU A 177 14.65 -10.10 10.21
C LEU A 177 15.96 -9.34 10.38
N LEU A 178 16.18 -8.72 11.53
CA LEU A 178 17.45 -8.05 11.85
C LEU A 178 18.62 -9.03 11.82
N ALA A 179 18.47 -10.18 12.48
CA ALA A 179 19.48 -11.22 12.51
C ALA A 179 19.75 -11.77 11.09
N THR A 180 18.73 -12.17 10.36
CA THR A 180 18.88 -12.74 9.01
C THR A 180 19.47 -11.75 8.02
N ASN A 181 19.00 -10.49 8.00
CA ASN A 181 19.57 -9.48 7.12
C ASN A 181 21.00 -9.08 7.53
N SER A 182 21.33 -9.08 8.82
CA SER A 182 22.69 -8.81 9.30
C SER A 182 23.69 -9.87 8.80
N ILE A 183 23.27 -11.12 8.70
CA ILE A 183 24.12 -12.24 8.28
C ILE A 183 24.20 -12.34 6.74
N PHE A 184 23.06 -12.30 6.07
CA PHE A 184 22.95 -12.69 4.67
C PHE A 184 22.90 -11.54 3.68
N PHE A 185 22.46 -10.33 4.10
CA PHE A 185 22.39 -9.18 3.19
C PHE A 185 23.82 -8.75 2.79
N PRO A 186 24.08 -8.50 1.49
CA PRO A 186 25.42 -8.13 1.02
C PRO A 186 25.98 -6.92 1.76
N LYS A 187 27.29 -6.94 2.05
CA LYS A 187 27.98 -5.74 2.46
C LYS A 187 28.02 -4.79 1.27
N ASP A 188 27.69 -3.51 1.49
CA ASP A 188 27.71 -2.53 0.44
C ASP A 188 29.14 -2.47 -0.17
N SER A 189 29.30 -2.97 -1.39
CA SER A 189 30.48 -2.63 -2.17
C SER A 189 30.26 -1.19 -2.65
N HIS A 190 31.20 -0.29 -2.35
CA HIS A 190 31.18 1.13 -2.71
C HIS A 190 31.24 1.42 -4.22
N SER A 191 30.43 0.72 -5.01
CA SER A 191 30.37 0.82 -6.47
C SER A 191 28.93 0.97 -6.95
N ALA A 192 28.14 1.86 -6.33
CA ALA A 192 27.08 2.47 -7.10
C ALA A 192 27.78 3.47 -8.06
N PRO A 193 27.57 3.37 -9.40
CA PRO A 193 27.94 4.49 -10.26
C PRO A 193 27.27 5.72 -9.66
N LYS A 194 28.06 6.72 -9.32
CA LYS A 194 27.53 8.06 -9.09
C LYS A 194 26.77 8.43 -10.36
N GLN A 195 25.48 8.11 -10.41
CA GLN A 195 24.62 8.86 -11.28
C GLN A 195 24.77 10.29 -10.77
N ASP A 196 25.40 11.12 -11.59
CA ASP A 196 25.47 12.54 -11.36
C ASP A 196 24.05 13.03 -11.10
N ALA A 197 23.67 13.04 -9.83
CA ALA A 197 22.46 13.67 -9.35
C ALA A 197 22.69 15.18 -9.49
N LYS A 198 22.60 15.68 -10.74
CA LYS A 198 22.39 17.10 -10.98
C LYS A 198 21.10 17.44 -10.24
N SER A 199 21.26 18.06 -9.09
CA SER A 199 20.21 18.48 -8.15
C SER A 199 19.07 19.28 -8.80
N GLY A 200 19.26 19.80 -9.99
CA GLY A 200 18.24 20.45 -10.82
C GLY A 200 17.34 19.50 -11.61
N SER A 201 17.73 18.23 -11.78
CA SER A 201 17.03 17.25 -12.62
C SER A 201 15.79 16.66 -11.95
N LEU A 202 15.79 16.39 -10.64
CA LEU A 202 14.66 15.73 -9.95
C LEU A 202 13.41 16.61 -9.89
N LEU A 203 13.56 17.87 -9.52
CA LEU A 203 12.45 18.83 -9.48
C LEU A 203 11.82 19.05 -10.87
N THR A 204 12.65 19.08 -11.91
CA THR A 204 12.19 19.23 -13.30
C THR A 204 11.41 17.97 -13.75
N HIS A 205 11.90 16.79 -13.39
CA HIS A 205 11.20 15.52 -13.66
C HIS A 205 9.86 15.44 -12.92
N TYR A 206 9.81 15.87 -11.67
CA TYR A 206 8.54 15.90 -10.91
C TYR A 206 7.56 16.90 -11.52
N LYS A 207 8.03 18.09 -11.93
CA LYS A 207 7.19 19.09 -12.59
C LYS A 207 6.58 18.55 -13.89
N SER A 208 7.35 17.82 -14.71
CA SER A 208 6.85 17.23 -15.95
C SER A 208 5.73 16.21 -15.73
N ILE A 209 5.78 15.45 -14.62
CA ILE A 209 4.74 14.47 -14.28
C ILE A 209 3.44 15.17 -13.90
N PHE A 210 3.51 16.23 -13.09
CA PHE A 210 2.34 17.02 -12.69
C PHE A 210 1.77 17.91 -13.80
N THR A 211 2.51 18.17 -14.87
CA THR A 211 2.02 18.91 -16.05
C THR A 211 1.41 17.99 -17.11
N ASN A 212 1.70 16.69 -17.06
CA ASN A 212 1.15 15.72 -18.00
C ASN A 212 -0.30 15.37 -17.65
N ARG A 213 -1.21 15.50 -18.62
CA ARG A 213 -2.66 15.25 -18.41
C ARG A 213 -2.96 13.81 -18.01
N ALA A 214 -2.43 12.83 -18.74
CA ALA A 214 -2.64 11.42 -18.44
C ALA A 214 -2.04 11.01 -17.09
N GLY A 215 -0.84 11.51 -16.78
CA GLY A 215 -0.21 11.33 -15.48
C GLY A 215 -1.09 11.83 -14.34
N ASN A 216 -1.62 13.07 -14.46
CA ASN A 216 -2.52 13.64 -13.46
C ASN A 216 -3.82 12.86 -13.27
N VAL A 217 -4.41 12.33 -14.35
CA VAL A 217 -5.59 11.46 -14.25
C VAL A 217 -5.29 10.22 -13.41
N ILE A 218 -4.20 9.52 -13.73
CA ILE A 218 -3.80 8.31 -12.99
C ILE A 218 -3.51 8.64 -11.52
N LEU A 219 -2.79 9.73 -11.25
CA LEU A 219 -2.47 10.14 -9.88
C LEU A 219 -3.72 10.51 -9.09
N THR A 220 -4.63 11.29 -9.67
CA THR A 220 -5.87 11.71 -9.01
C THR A 220 -6.76 10.50 -8.70
N LEU A 221 -7.01 9.62 -9.66
CA LEU A 221 -7.81 8.42 -9.44
C LEU A 221 -7.13 7.45 -8.46
N SER A 222 -5.81 7.36 -8.48
CA SER A 222 -5.06 6.58 -7.50
C SER A 222 -5.26 7.11 -6.08
N PHE A 223 -5.15 8.43 -5.88
CA PHE A 223 -5.44 9.06 -4.59
C PHE A 223 -6.83 8.68 -4.06
N PHE A 224 -7.87 8.90 -4.86
CA PHE A 224 -9.25 8.64 -4.44
C PHE A 224 -9.55 7.15 -4.25
N LEU A 225 -9.00 6.27 -5.07
CA LEU A 225 -9.16 4.82 -4.91
C LEU A 225 -8.59 4.35 -3.57
N PHE A 226 -7.35 4.74 -3.25
CA PHE A 226 -6.71 4.34 -2.00
C PHE A 226 -7.28 5.07 -0.78
N PHE A 227 -7.76 6.29 -0.96
CA PHE A 227 -8.56 7.01 0.04
C PHE A 227 -9.78 6.18 0.45
N ILE A 228 -10.60 5.76 -0.53
CA ILE A 228 -11.83 5.00 -0.28
C ILE A 228 -11.51 3.62 0.28
N TYR A 229 -10.48 2.96 -0.25
CA TYR A 229 -10.05 1.65 0.23
C TYR A 229 -9.72 1.68 1.73
N PHE A 230 -8.92 2.66 2.17
CA PHE A 230 -8.55 2.79 3.57
C PHE A 230 -9.70 3.31 4.44
N ALA A 231 -10.60 4.15 3.90
CA ALA A 231 -11.82 4.53 4.58
C ALA A 231 -12.70 3.30 4.90
N VAL A 232 -12.87 2.39 3.93
CA VAL A 232 -13.63 1.13 4.11
C VAL A 232 -12.93 0.20 5.09
N ILE A 233 -11.62 -0.04 4.91
CA ILE A 233 -10.85 -0.95 5.79
C ILE A 233 -10.90 -0.52 7.26
N VAL A 234 -10.78 0.77 7.53
CA VAL A 234 -10.77 1.29 8.90
C VAL A 234 -12.17 1.35 9.52
N TYR A 235 -13.20 1.55 8.68
CA TYR A 235 -14.60 1.53 9.14
C TYR A 235 -15.12 0.11 9.42
N LEU A 236 -14.67 -0.87 8.64
CA LEU A 236 -15.19 -2.23 8.69
C LEU A 236 -15.16 -2.87 10.10
N PRO A 237 -14.06 -2.82 10.87
CA PRO A 237 -14.05 -3.43 12.20
C PRO A 237 -15.01 -2.74 13.18
N ILE A 238 -15.19 -1.42 13.06
CA ILE A 238 -16.13 -0.65 13.89
C ILE A 238 -17.56 -1.09 13.58
N LEU A 239 -17.90 -1.20 12.29
CA LEU A 239 -19.20 -1.70 11.85
C LEU A 239 -19.46 -3.12 12.38
N LEU A 240 -18.49 -4.02 12.29
CA LEU A 240 -18.65 -5.42 12.67
C LEU A 240 -18.77 -5.60 14.19
N THR A 241 -18.04 -4.83 14.97
CA THR A 241 -18.08 -4.92 16.44
C THR A 241 -19.21 -4.11 17.05
N GLU A 242 -19.47 -2.88 16.59
CA GLU A 242 -20.45 -1.98 17.21
C GLU A 242 -21.89 -2.20 16.66
N HIS A 243 -22.05 -2.48 15.35
CA HIS A 243 -23.37 -2.67 14.73
C HIS A 243 -23.80 -4.15 14.70
N TYR A 244 -22.88 -5.06 14.33
CA TYR A 244 -23.16 -6.49 14.24
C TYR A 244 -22.82 -7.26 15.52
N HIS A 245 -22.24 -6.62 16.53
CA HIS A 245 -21.85 -7.20 17.83
C HIS A 245 -20.97 -8.46 17.69
N MET A 246 -20.08 -8.46 16.70
CA MET A 246 -19.18 -9.58 16.44
C MET A 246 -17.91 -9.48 17.26
N ASP A 247 -17.38 -10.63 17.66
CA ASP A 247 -16.04 -10.72 18.21
C ASP A 247 -14.99 -10.28 17.19
N VAL A 248 -13.94 -9.61 17.64
CA VAL A 248 -12.87 -9.09 16.79
C VAL A 248 -12.20 -10.19 15.95
N GLN A 249 -12.12 -11.42 16.48
CA GLN A 249 -11.60 -12.58 15.75
C GLN A 249 -12.46 -12.90 14.52
N ILE A 250 -13.78 -12.92 14.68
CA ILE A 250 -14.72 -13.18 13.58
C ILE A 250 -14.74 -11.99 12.61
N ALA A 251 -14.70 -10.77 13.14
CA ALA A 251 -14.58 -9.56 12.33
C ALA A 251 -13.33 -9.59 11.42
N GLY A 252 -12.20 -10.10 11.93
CA GLY A 252 -10.99 -10.31 11.12
C GLY A 252 -11.17 -11.25 9.94
N LEU A 253 -11.99 -12.30 10.06
CA LEU A 253 -12.29 -13.23 8.96
C LEU A 253 -13.10 -12.58 7.84
N LEU A 254 -13.90 -11.56 8.13
CA LEU A 254 -14.69 -10.84 7.12
C LEU A 254 -13.87 -9.93 6.20
N TYR A 255 -12.57 -9.80 6.43
CA TYR A 255 -11.63 -9.24 5.46
C TYR A 255 -11.23 -10.25 4.37
N LEU A 256 -11.46 -11.58 4.58
CA LEU A 256 -11.08 -12.60 3.59
C LEU A 256 -11.75 -12.40 2.23
N PRO A 257 -13.03 -12.06 2.08
CA PRO A 257 -13.64 -11.79 0.78
C PRO A 257 -12.89 -10.71 0.01
N LEU A 258 -12.56 -9.58 0.65
CA LEU A 258 -11.78 -8.50 0.08
C LEU A 258 -10.36 -8.93 -0.27
N ALA A 259 -9.72 -9.67 0.61
CA ALA A 259 -8.36 -10.14 0.50
C ALA A 259 -8.16 -11.15 -0.64
N LEU A 260 -8.96 -12.23 -0.64
CA LEU A 260 -8.88 -13.27 -1.66
C LEU A 260 -9.24 -12.75 -3.04
N SER A 261 -10.25 -11.88 -3.12
CA SER A 261 -10.64 -11.25 -4.38
C SER A 261 -9.58 -10.26 -4.90
N THR A 262 -8.82 -9.58 -4.03
CA THR A 262 -7.69 -8.75 -4.43
C THR A 262 -6.58 -9.61 -5.06
N ILE A 263 -6.27 -10.75 -4.46
CA ILE A 263 -5.31 -11.71 -5.04
C ILE A 263 -5.82 -12.22 -6.40
N ALA A 264 -7.09 -12.64 -6.46
CA ALA A 264 -7.72 -13.09 -7.71
C ALA A 264 -7.70 -12.00 -8.79
N GLY A 265 -7.98 -10.73 -8.43
CA GLY A 265 -7.91 -9.58 -9.31
C GLY A 265 -6.50 -9.34 -9.88
N THR A 266 -5.46 -9.54 -9.06
CA THR A 266 -4.07 -9.42 -9.51
C THR A 266 -3.72 -10.51 -10.54
N PHE A 267 -4.15 -11.76 -10.32
CA PHE A 267 -4.01 -12.82 -11.31
C PHE A 267 -4.82 -12.54 -12.57
N LEU A 268 -6.03 -12.01 -12.43
CA LEU A 268 -6.88 -11.61 -13.54
C LEU A 268 -6.17 -10.56 -14.40
N PHE A 269 -5.63 -9.51 -13.79
CA PHE A 269 -4.86 -8.47 -14.50
C PHE A 269 -3.70 -9.07 -15.28
N LYS A 270 -2.88 -9.94 -14.66
CA LYS A 270 -1.75 -10.61 -15.32
C LYS A 270 -2.17 -11.32 -16.61
N ASN A 271 -3.32 -11.99 -16.61
CA ASN A 271 -3.80 -12.78 -17.74
C ASN A 271 -4.50 -11.94 -18.82
N ILE A 272 -5.13 -10.83 -18.43
CA ILE A 272 -5.97 -10.03 -19.34
C ILE A 272 -5.17 -8.86 -19.95
N GLN A 273 -4.15 -8.31 -19.28
CA GLN A 273 -3.37 -7.19 -19.80
C GLN A 273 -2.70 -7.45 -21.16
N ALA A 274 -2.42 -8.72 -21.49
CA ALA A 274 -1.87 -9.11 -22.78
C ALA A 274 -2.93 -9.21 -23.88
N LYS A 275 -4.22 -9.31 -23.51
CA LYS A 275 -5.33 -9.57 -24.44
C LYS A 275 -6.18 -8.33 -24.70
N LEU A 276 -6.27 -7.42 -23.74
CA LEU A 276 -7.10 -6.23 -23.80
C LEU A 276 -6.24 -4.96 -23.73
N PRO A 277 -6.63 -3.89 -24.43
CA PRO A 277 -5.99 -2.59 -24.32
C PRO A 277 -6.08 -2.06 -22.89
N LEU A 278 -4.99 -1.44 -22.39
CA LEU A 278 -4.96 -0.87 -21.03
C LEU A 278 -6.05 0.18 -20.80
N SER A 279 -6.43 0.92 -21.86
CA SER A 279 -7.55 1.89 -21.82
C SER A 279 -8.89 1.23 -21.55
N THR A 280 -9.15 0.07 -22.14
CA THR A 280 -10.36 -0.72 -21.90
C THR A 280 -10.39 -1.24 -20.46
N LEU A 281 -9.28 -1.80 -19.98
CA LEU A 281 -9.13 -2.24 -18.60
C LEU A 281 -9.32 -1.09 -17.60
N PHE A 282 -8.79 0.09 -17.93
CA PHE A 282 -8.96 1.30 -17.12
C PHE A 282 -10.45 1.66 -16.93
N VAL A 283 -11.22 1.71 -18.02
CA VAL A 283 -12.65 2.06 -17.94
C VAL A 283 -13.43 1.05 -17.12
N TYR A 284 -13.33 -0.24 -17.46
CA TYR A 284 -14.12 -1.27 -16.77
C TYR A 284 -13.72 -1.44 -15.31
N SER A 285 -12.42 -1.43 -14.97
CA SER A 285 -12.00 -1.63 -13.58
C SER A 285 -12.42 -0.46 -12.68
N ASN A 286 -12.35 0.80 -13.16
CA ASN A 286 -12.84 1.95 -12.41
C ASN A 286 -14.36 1.95 -12.27
N ALA A 287 -15.11 1.55 -13.31
CA ALA A 287 -16.55 1.41 -13.25
C ALA A 287 -16.97 0.35 -12.22
N ILE A 288 -16.32 -0.83 -12.22
CA ILE A 288 -16.56 -1.89 -11.24
C ILE A 288 -16.23 -1.40 -9.83
N ALA A 289 -15.12 -0.68 -9.63
CA ALA A 289 -14.78 -0.10 -8.34
C ALA A 289 -15.86 0.87 -7.85
N ALA A 290 -16.30 1.80 -8.70
CA ALA A 290 -17.35 2.77 -8.35
C ALA A 290 -18.66 2.06 -7.97
N VAL A 291 -19.12 1.12 -8.79
CA VAL A 291 -20.33 0.34 -8.53
C VAL A 291 -20.21 -0.46 -7.22
N SER A 292 -19.08 -1.11 -6.97
CA SER A 292 -18.88 -1.87 -5.75
C SER A 292 -18.92 -1.00 -4.48
N ILE A 293 -18.37 0.22 -4.52
CA ILE A 293 -18.41 1.14 -3.39
C ILE A 293 -19.85 1.65 -3.16
N ILE A 294 -20.59 1.98 -4.22
CA ILE A 294 -21.99 2.38 -4.12
C ILE A 294 -22.84 1.24 -3.56
N LEU A 295 -22.65 0.02 -4.04
CA LEU A 295 -23.35 -1.16 -3.52
C LEU A 295 -22.97 -1.42 -2.05
N PHE A 296 -21.70 -1.29 -1.68
CA PHE A 296 -21.26 -1.39 -0.29
C PHE A 296 -22.00 -0.39 0.60
N ALA A 297 -22.17 0.85 0.14
CA ALA A 297 -22.90 1.89 0.90
C ALA A 297 -24.33 1.48 1.25
N PHE A 298 -25.03 0.75 0.38
CA PHE A 298 -26.42 0.31 0.63
C PHE A 298 -26.51 -1.05 1.33
N THR A 299 -25.49 -1.88 1.29
CA THR A 299 -25.54 -3.26 1.76
C THR A 299 -24.87 -3.48 3.11
N HIS A 300 -23.90 -2.64 3.48
CA HIS A 300 -23.01 -2.86 4.64
C HIS A 300 -23.74 -2.94 5.99
N SER A 301 -24.91 -2.29 6.14
CA SER A 301 -25.72 -2.32 7.36
C SER A 301 -26.95 -3.21 7.26
N VAL A 302 -27.23 -3.80 6.08
CA VAL A 302 -28.41 -4.61 5.83
C VAL A 302 -28.12 -6.09 5.97
N SER A 303 -27.01 -6.56 5.41
CA SER A 303 -26.67 -7.99 5.41
C SER A 303 -25.15 -8.20 5.30
N ILE A 304 -24.63 -9.02 6.19
CA ILE A 304 -23.21 -9.42 6.20
C ILE A 304 -22.82 -10.13 4.90
N ILE A 305 -23.72 -10.95 4.34
CA ILE A 305 -23.47 -11.66 3.07
C ILE A 305 -23.36 -10.69 1.91
N LEU A 306 -24.32 -9.75 1.79
CA LEU A 306 -24.28 -8.74 0.74
C LEU A 306 -23.05 -7.81 0.89
N MET A 307 -22.73 -7.44 2.12
CA MET A 307 -21.51 -6.69 2.41
C MET A 307 -20.25 -7.46 1.97
N ALA A 308 -20.14 -8.74 2.31
CA ALA A 308 -19.01 -9.59 1.91
C ALA A 308 -18.88 -9.70 0.37
N LEU A 309 -20.00 -9.83 -0.34
CA LEU A 309 -20.03 -9.87 -1.80
C LEU A 309 -19.59 -8.55 -2.43
N THR A 310 -20.04 -7.42 -1.89
CA THR A 310 -19.62 -6.09 -2.38
C THR A 310 -18.16 -5.80 -2.07
N LEU A 311 -17.65 -6.23 -0.90
CA LEU A 311 -16.24 -6.20 -0.57
C LEU A 311 -15.40 -7.09 -1.49
N ALA A 312 -15.90 -8.27 -1.86
CA ALA A 312 -15.23 -9.13 -2.83
C ALA A 312 -15.16 -8.47 -4.22
N LEU A 313 -16.24 -7.85 -4.67
CA LEU A 313 -16.26 -7.12 -5.95
C LEU A 313 -15.28 -5.93 -5.93
N PHE A 314 -15.23 -5.19 -4.83
CA PHE A 314 -14.27 -4.11 -4.63
C PHE A 314 -12.83 -4.64 -4.59
N GLY A 315 -12.61 -5.78 -3.95
CA GLY A 315 -11.32 -6.45 -3.89
C GLY A 315 -10.78 -6.84 -5.27
N VAL A 316 -11.62 -7.35 -6.17
CA VAL A 316 -11.20 -7.60 -7.56
C VAL A 316 -10.67 -6.33 -8.21
N SER A 317 -11.37 -5.19 -8.03
CA SER A 317 -10.92 -3.90 -8.54
C SER A 317 -9.59 -3.47 -7.92
N MET A 318 -9.41 -3.67 -6.61
CA MET A 318 -8.16 -3.39 -5.91
C MET A 318 -7.01 -4.31 -6.33
N GLY A 319 -7.30 -5.50 -6.86
CA GLY A 319 -6.30 -6.38 -7.47
C GLY A 319 -5.88 -5.94 -8.88
N VAL A 320 -6.80 -5.37 -9.65
CA VAL A 320 -6.58 -4.96 -11.06
C VAL A 320 -6.02 -3.55 -11.18
N ILE A 321 -6.59 -2.57 -10.47
CA ILE A 321 -6.32 -1.14 -10.72
C ILE A 321 -4.89 -0.72 -10.33
N PRO A 322 -4.31 -1.06 -9.17
CA PRO A 322 -2.97 -0.60 -8.82
C PRO A 322 -1.88 -1.05 -9.79
N PRO A 323 -1.77 -2.33 -10.21
CA PRO A 323 -0.80 -2.71 -11.22
C PRO A 323 -1.10 -2.12 -12.60
N LEU A 324 -2.38 -1.92 -12.96
CA LEU A 324 -2.77 -1.23 -14.19
C LEU A 324 -2.25 0.21 -14.20
N TYR A 325 -2.51 0.98 -13.13
CA TYR A 325 -2.06 2.37 -13.01
C TYR A 325 -0.54 2.48 -13.00
N SER A 326 0.14 1.57 -12.28
CA SER A 326 1.60 1.50 -12.28
C SER A 326 2.16 1.23 -13.68
N THR A 327 1.53 0.34 -14.46
CA THR A 327 1.92 0.07 -15.85
C THR A 327 1.67 1.28 -16.73
N MET A 328 0.51 1.92 -16.61
CA MET A 328 0.15 3.07 -17.44
C MET A 328 1.07 4.26 -17.18
N ILE A 329 1.36 4.57 -15.90
CA ILE A 329 2.25 5.71 -15.57
C ILE A 329 3.70 5.45 -16.00
N THR A 330 4.19 4.22 -15.91
CA THR A 330 5.53 3.87 -16.40
C THR A 330 5.65 3.86 -17.91
N ASN A 331 4.57 3.58 -18.64
CA ASN A 331 4.54 3.68 -20.09
C ASN A 331 4.46 5.15 -20.56
N GLU A 332 3.78 6.02 -19.81
CA GLU A 332 3.69 7.45 -20.11
C GLU A 332 5.04 8.17 -19.89
N PHE A 333 5.83 7.73 -18.90
CA PHE A 333 7.11 8.34 -18.53
C PHE A 333 8.30 7.39 -18.75
N GLU A 334 8.48 6.92 -19.98
CA GLU A 334 9.52 5.93 -20.34
C GLU A 334 10.94 6.33 -19.93
N HIS A 335 11.27 7.62 -20.01
CA HIS A 335 12.60 8.14 -19.66
C HIS A 335 12.79 8.38 -18.15
N ASN A 336 11.68 8.54 -17.38
CA ASN A 336 11.68 8.91 -15.97
C ASN A 336 10.84 7.95 -15.10
N ARG A 337 10.83 6.66 -15.43
CA ARG A 337 10.00 5.63 -14.78
C ARG A 337 10.13 5.60 -13.25
N GLY A 338 11.36 5.75 -12.74
CA GLY A 338 11.62 5.74 -11.29
C GLY A 338 10.93 6.91 -10.57
N SER A 339 11.06 8.12 -11.11
CA SER A 339 10.40 9.32 -10.56
C SER A 339 8.87 9.21 -10.65
N ALA A 340 8.34 8.67 -11.76
CA ALA A 340 6.91 8.48 -11.97
C ALA A 340 6.31 7.49 -10.95
N ILE A 341 6.97 6.37 -10.70
CA ILE A 341 6.58 5.39 -9.67
C ILE A 341 6.70 6.01 -8.27
N GLY A 342 7.74 6.79 -8.01
CA GLY A 342 7.92 7.49 -6.73
C GLY A 342 6.75 8.42 -6.41
N ILE A 343 6.35 9.28 -7.35
CA ILE A 343 5.19 10.16 -7.20
C ILE A 343 3.89 9.35 -7.08
N PHE A 344 3.71 8.33 -7.90
CA PHE A 344 2.53 7.45 -7.82
C PHE A 344 2.40 6.83 -6.43
N ASN A 345 3.48 6.31 -5.86
CA ASN A 345 3.47 5.77 -4.50
C ASN A 345 3.20 6.84 -3.44
N PHE A 346 3.83 8.02 -3.56
CA PHE A 346 3.59 9.13 -2.64
C PHE A 346 2.11 9.54 -2.62
N VAL A 347 1.50 9.74 -3.79
CA VAL A 347 0.08 10.12 -3.94
C VAL A 347 -0.83 9.03 -3.40
N ARG A 348 -0.51 7.76 -3.67
CA ARG A 348 -1.22 6.60 -3.12
C ARG A 348 -1.20 6.58 -1.59
N TYR A 349 -0.04 6.74 -0.97
CA TYR A 349 0.08 6.78 0.49
C TYR A 349 -0.62 8.00 1.10
N THR A 350 -0.62 9.13 0.41
CA THR A 350 -1.37 10.32 0.85
C THR A 350 -2.88 10.04 0.83
N GLY A 351 -3.39 9.34 -0.19
CA GLY A 351 -4.77 8.85 -0.23
C GLY A 351 -5.09 7.92 0.93
N MET A 352 -4.21 6.92 1.18
CA MET A 352 -4.33 5.99 2.31
C MET A 352 -4.38 6.72 3.67
N ALA A 353 -3.61 7.80 3.81
CA ALA A 353 -3.58 8.60 5.03
C ALA A 353 -4.85 9.46 5.22
N ALA A 354 -5.31 10.08 4.15
CA ALA A 354 -6.49 10.94 4.16
C ALA A 354 -7.80 10.15 4.40
N GLY A 355 -7.86 8.90 3.92
CA GLY A 355 -9.02 8.03 4.01
C GLY A 355 -9.58 7.90 5.44
N PRO A 356 -8.83 7.36 6.40
CA PRO A 356 -9.29 7.19 7.78
C PRO A 356 -9.68 8.50 8.47
N MET A 357 -8.91 9.59 8.25
CA MET A 357 -9.17 10.88 8.88
C MET A 357 -10.49 11.50 8.40
N ILE A 358 -10.65 11.59 7.08
CA ILE A 358 -11.80 12.25 6.48
C ILE A 358 -13.05 11.40 6.64
N SER A 359 -12.95 10.07 6.48
CA SER A 359 -14.08 9.18 6.69
C SER A 359 -14.57 9.19 8.14
N ALA A 360 -13.66 9.19 9.12
CA ALA A 360 -14.05 9.33 10.53
C ALA A 360 -14.83 10.63 10.78
N TYR A 361 -14.37 11.76 10.21
CA TYR A 361 -15.07 13.05 10.30
C TYR A 361 -16.45 12.99 9.62
N LEU A 362 -16.55 12.44 8.41
CA LEU A 362 -17.83 12.31 7.70
C LEU A 362 -18.84 11.47 8.50
N LEU A 363 -18.38 10.33 9.05
CA LEU A 363 -19.22 9.41 9.82
C LEU A 363 -19.75 10.00 11.14
N THR A 364 -19.11 11.05 11.69
CA THR A 364 -19.65 11.80 12.83
C THR A 364 -20.73 12.79 12.42
N ARG A 365 -20.86 13.15 11.14
CA ARG A 365 -21.76 14.20 10.63
C ARG A 365 -22.94 13.65 9.84
N MET A 366 -22.80 12.47 9.24
CA MET A 366 -23.82 11.87 8.40
C MET A 366 -23.84 10.35 8.50
N PRO A 367 -24.96 9.69 8.18
CA PRO A 367 -25.06 8.24 8.16
C PRO A 367 -24.00 7.59 7.25
N SER A 368 -23.53 6.41 7.61
CA SER A 368 -22.51 5.66 6.85
C SER A 368 -22.94 5.37 5.40
N VAL A 369 -24.22 5.07 5.18
CA VAL A 369 -24.80 4.90 3.82
C VAL A 369 -24.56 6.15 2.97
N MET A 370 -24.82 7.33 3.52
CA MET A 370 -24.64 8.60 2.82
C MET A 370 -23.15 8.90 2.58
N SER A 371 -22.32 8.66 3.60
CA SER A 371 -20.85 8.88 3.52
C SER A 371 -20.22 8.05 2.41
N PHE A 372 -20.42 6.72 2.40
CA PHE A 372 -19.85 5.84 1.38
C PHE A 372 -20.56 5.99 0.03
N GLY A 373 -21.86 6.29 0.01
CA GLY A 373 -22.60 6.57 -1.22
C GLY A 373 -22.05 7.81 -1.96
N LEU A 374 -21.80 8.90 -1.23
CA LEU A 374 -21.18 10.11 -1.78
C LEU A 374 -19.76 9.83 -2.30
N LEU A 375 -18.96 9.07 -1.57
CA LEU A 375 -17.61 8.69 -2.00
C LEU A 375 -17.64 7.85 -3.28
N GLY A 376 -18.54 6.88 -3.37
CA GLY A 376 -18.72 6.06 -4.58
C GLY A 376 -19.19 6.86 -5.80
N ILE A 377 -20.16 7.75 -5.60
CA ILE A 377 -20.66 8.65 -6.67
C ILE A 377 -19.57 9.63 -7.10
N ALA A 378 -18.86 10.24 -6.14
CA ALA A 378 -17.75 11.15 -6.45
C ALA A 378 -16.65 10.45 -7.25
N PHE A 379 -16.28 9.21 -6.87
CA PHE A 379 -15.32 8.41 -7.63
C PHE A 379 -15.81 8.06 -9.04
N ALA A 380 -17.11 7.73 -9.20
CA ALA A 380 -17.72 7.45 -10.50
C ALA A 380 -17.68 8.68 -11.40
N ILE A 381 -18.12 9.85 -10.89
CA ILE A 381 -18.11 11.12 -11.64
C ILE A 381 -16.67 11.47 -12.02
N LEU A 382 -15.73 11.40 -11.08
CA LEU A 382 -14.33 11.72 -11.33
C LEU A 382 -13.73 10.81 -12.39
N SER A 383 -13.98 9.50 -12.32
CA SER A 383 -13.52 8.52 -13.29
C SER A 383 -14.08 8.80 -14.68
N PHE A 384 -15.36 9.17 -14.76
CA PHE A 384 -16.02 9.49 -16.04
C PHE A 384 -15.52 10.82 -16.63
N CYS A 385 -15.41 11.88 -15.81
CA CYS A 385 -14.96 13.20 -16.25
C CYS A 385 -13.49 13.21 -16.70
N LEU A 386 -12.66 12.35 -16.10
CA LEU A 386 -11.23 12.28 -16.43
C LEU A 386 -10.93 11.35 -17.63
N LEU A 387 -11.89 10.53 -18.05
CA LEU A 387 -11.71 9.57 -19.15
C LEU A 387 -11.27 10.20 -20.49
N PRO A 388 -11.83 11.34 -20.95
CA PRO A 388 -11.42 11.97 -22.21
C PRO A 388 -9.95 12.34 -22.26
N TYR A 389 -9.37 12.75 -21.13
CA TYR A 389 -7.98 13.16 -21.04
C TYR A 389 -6.99 12.00 -21.20
N MET A 390 -7.42 10.75 -20.92
CA MET A 390 -6.65 9.54 -21.21
C MET A 390 -6.59 9.18 -22.69
N HIS A 391 -7.59 9.60 -23.48
CA HIS A 391 -7.65 9.32 -24.92
C HIS A 391 -6.85 10.35 -25.74
N GLN A 392 -6.82 11.60 -25.31
CA GLN A 392 -6.09 12.68 -26.00
C GLN A 392 -4.57 12.45 -25.97
N ALA A 393 -4.02 11.95 -24.87
CA ALA A 393 -2.57 11.66 -24.75
C ALA A 393 -2.08 10.65 -25.82
N LYS A 394 -2.94 9.71 -26.28
CA LYS A 394 -2.61 8.80 -27.38
C LYS A 394 -2.55 9.48 -28.75
N HIS A 395 -3.29 10.57 -28.94
CA HIS A 395 -3.34 11.30 -30.23
C HIS A 395 -2.11 12.19 -30.39
N ASP A 396 -1.69 12.86 -29.30
CA ASP A 396 -0.53 13.75 -29.29
C ASP A 396 0.78 12.98 -29.54
N ILE A 397 0.93 11.78 -28.96
CA ILE A 397 2.09 10.90 -29.18
C ILE A 397 2.16 10.36 -30.62
N LYS A 398 1.01 10.15 -31.29
CA LYS A 398 0.99 9.73 -32.70
C LYS A 398 1.37 10.85 -33.66
N GLN A 399 1.05 12.10 -33.34
CA GLN A 399 1.41 13.26 -34.17
C GLN A 399 2.89 13.64 -34.04
N GLU A 400 3.51 13.47 -32.86
CA GLU A 400 4.96 13.68 -32.68
C GLU A 400 5.83 12.61 -33.38
N LYS A 401 5.31 11.38 -33.57
CA LYS A 401 6.03 10.30 -34.27
C LYS A 401 5.92 10.32 -35.79
N HIS A 402 5.07 11.16 -36.37
CA HIS A 402 4.97 11.42 -37.80
C HIS A 402 4.84 12.93 -38.05
N PRO A 403 5.92 13.70 -37.95
CA PRO A 403 5.95 15.03 -38.56
C PRO A 403 5.89 14.83 -40.08
N MET A 404 4.90 15.48 -40.72
CA MET A 404 4.79 15.52 -42.18
C MET A 404 6.02 16.16 -42.82
#